data_a799a710762bcbd531ed98bf20da1ed7
#
_entry.id   a799a710762bcbd531ed98bf20da1ed7
#
_cell.length_a   1.000
_cell.length_b   1.000
_cell.length_c   1.000
_cell.angle_alpha   90.00
_cell.angle_beta   90.00
_cell.angle_gamma   90.00
#
_symmetry.space_group_name_H-M   'P 1'
#
loop_
_entity.id
_entity.type
_entity.pdbx_description
1 polymer ?
#
loop_
_entity_poly.entity_id
_entity_poly.type
_entity_poly.pdbx_seq_one_letter_code
_entity_poly.pdbx_strand_id
1 'polypeptide(L)'
;LCALAEQNAVRNGFGDRVKVVNTDITAPPSLLRAAGLTREGYDQVIANPPFNAEGTVRAAADRARAAAHVIGAEGLSGWVRFLATFAAPKGRLTLIHRAECLAELLSLLDRRFGAISVFPLFPKRDEPATRIIVQGRKGSRAGLRLLPGLVLHEGDGSYTAEAEAVLRGGEALDLGG
;
A
#
# COMPACT_ATOMS: atom_id res chain seq x y z
N LEU A 1 -0.91 15.58 10.59
CA LEU A 1 -0.26 14.32 10.17
C LEU A 1 1.15 14.57 9.63
N CYS A 2 1.34 15.49 8.64
CA CYS A 2 2.66 15.74 8.03
C CYS A 2 3.72 16.17 9.06
N ALA A 3 3.43 17.14 9.91
CA ALA A 3 4.35 17.56 10.98
C ALA A 3 4.77 16.39 11.92
N LEU A 4 3.82 15.48 12.21
CA LEU A 4 4.12 14.29 13.00
C LEU A 4 5.01 13.31 12.24
N ALA A 5 4.79 13.14 10.94
CA ALA A 5 5.64 12.31 10.09
C ALA A 5 7.08 12.85 10.00
N GLU A 6 7.25 14.17 9.85
CA GLU A 6 8.54 14.85 9.88
C GLU A 6 9.26 14.63 11.23
N GLN A 7 8.55 14.85 12.35
CA GLN A 7 9.10 14.60 13.68
C GLN A 7 9.53 13.15 13.87
N ASN A 8 8.74 12.19 13.37
CA ASN A 8 9.10 10.78 13.46
C ASN A 8 10.32 10.46 12.61
N ALA A 9 10.44 11.01 11.40
CA ALA A 9 11.62 10.83 10.57
C ALA A 9 12.90 11.33 11.29
N VAL A 10 12.83 12.53 11.86
CA VAL A 10 13.96 13.11 12.62
C VAL A 10 14.30 12.27 13.85
N ARG A 11 13.31 11.87 14.66
CA ARG A 11 13.52 11.06 15.88
C ARG A 11 14.15 9.70 15.59
N ASN A 12 13.90 9.14 14.42
CA ASN A 12 14.46 7.85 13.98
C ASN A 12 15.76 7.99 13.16
N GLY A 13 16.33 9.19 13.06
CA GLY A 13 17.58 9.42 12.31
C GLY A 13 17.41 9.39 10.78
N PHE A 14 16.20 9.62 10.28
CA PHE A 14 15.88 9.61 8.84
C PHE A 14 15.57 11.00 8.27
N GLY A 15 15.78 12.08 9.04
CA GLY A 15 15.43 13.44 8.64
C GLY A 15 16.00 13.85 7.28
N ASP A 16 17.24 13.46 6.98
CA ASP A 16 17.90 13.77 5.71
C ASP A 16 17.49 12.84 4.55
N ARG A 17 16.81 11.74 4.85
CA ARG A 17 16.47 10.68 3.89
C ARG A 17 14.97 10.59 3.59
N VAL A 18 14.15 11.13 4.46
CA VAL A 18 12.67 11.11 4.33
C VAL A 18 12.16 12.52 4.07
N LYS A 19 11.53 12.71 2.92
CA LYS A 19 10.84 13.94 2.58
C LYS A 19 9.33 13.73 2.72
N VAL A 20 8.70 14.50 3.60
CA VAL A 20 7.24 14.51 3.75
C VAL A 20 6.63 15.50 2.77
N VAL A 21 5.60 15.08 2.04
CA VAL A 21 4.89 15.92 1.07
C VAL A 21 3.41 15.96 1.43
N ASN A 22 2.88 17.15 1.70
CA ASN A 22 1.46 17.35 1.97
C ASN A 22 0.74 17.66 0.65
N THR A 23 0.08 16.67 0.09
CA THR A 23 -0.67 16.81 -1.16
C THR A 23 -1.84 15.83 -1.22
N ASP A 24 -2.81 16.12 -2.09
CA ASP A 24 -3.89 15.21 -2.44
C ASP A 24 -3.43 14.35 -3.63
N ILE A 25 -3.64 13.02 -3.55
CA ILE A 25 -3.29 12.09 -4.63
C ILE A 25 -4.12 12.33 -5.90
N THR A 26 -5.27 13.00 -5.79
CA THR A 26 -6.15 13.37 -6.90
C THR A 26 -5.82 14.75 -7.46
N ALA A 27 -4.87 15.47 -6.87
CA ALA A 27 -4.48 16.79 -7.34
C ALA A 27 -3.97 16.77 -8.79
N PRO A 28 -4.15 17.85 -9.55
CA PRO A 28 -3.61 17.96 -10.90
C PRO A 28 -2.10 17.71 -10.94
N PRO A 29 -1.57 17.13 -12.04
CA PRO A 29 -0.14 16.82 -12.16
C PRO A 29 0.80 18.02 -11.95
N SER A 30 0.33 19.24 -12.26
CA SER A 30 1.08 20.47 -12.02
C SER A 30 1.29 20.74 -10.53
N LEU A 31 0.26 20.55 -9.70
CA LEU A 31 0.35 20.73 -8.25
C LEU A 31 1.20 19.63 -7.60
N LEU A 32 1.07 18.38 -8.04
CA LEU A 32 1.90 17.26 -7.55
C LEU A 32 3.39 17.53 -7.84
N ARG A 33 3.71 18.04 -9.03
CA ARG A 33 5.07 18.43 -9.40
C ARG A 33 5.57 19.61 -8.56
N ALA A 34 4.75 20.63 -8.37
CA ALA A 34 5.08 21.78 -7.52
C ALA A 34 5.33 21.36 -6.06
N ALA A 35 4.64 20.33 -5.57
CA ALA A 35 4.88 19.71 -4.29
C ALA A 35 6.19 18.87 -4.23
N GLY A 36 6.89 18.73 -5.35
CA GLY A 36 8.18 18.06 -5.45
C GLY A 36 8.11 16.57 -5.80
N LEU A 37 6.96 16.08 -6.31
CA LEU A 37 6.83 14.72 -6.80
C LEU A 37 7.33 14.64 -8.25
N THR A 38 8.17 13.64 -8.56
CA THR A 38 8.73 13.42 -9.89
C THR A 38 8.01 12.27 -10.57
N ARG A 39 7.37 12.54 -11.70
CA ARG A 39 6.73 11.50 -12.52
C ARG A 39 7.77 10.46 -12.94
N GLU A 40 7.41 9.17 -12.81
CA GLU A 40 8.30 8.04 -13.14
C GLU A 40 9.66 8.09 -12.45
N GLY A 41 9.72 8.75 -11.28
CA GLY A 41 10.96 9.01 -10.55
C GLY A 41 11.25 8.05 -9.39
N TYR A 42 10.39 7.05 -9.15
CA TYR A 42 10.53 6.20 -7.97
C TYR A 42 10.62 4.72 -8.34
N ASP A 43 11.70 4.07 -7.92
CA ASP A 43 11.92 2.64 -8.16
C ASP A 43 10.96 1.76 -7.36
N GLN A 44 10.49 2.25 -6.20
CA GLN A 44 9.53 1.58 -5.33
C GLN A 44 8.40 2.56 -4.99
N VAL A 45 7.16 2.14 -5.19
CA VAL A 45 5.97 2.87 -4.73
C VAL A 45 5.14 1.92 -3.86
N ILE A 46 4.81 2.37 -2.64
CA ILE A 46 4.11 1.56 -1.64
C ILE A 46 2.89 2.33 -1.14
N ALA A 47 1.77 1.64 -0.98
CA ALA A 47 0.60 2.22 -0.35
C ALA A 47 -0.21 1.21 0.46
N ASN A 48 -0.86 1.72 1.49
CA ASN A 48 -1.95 1.08 2.21
C ASN A 48 -3.17 2.01 2.07
N PRO A 49 -3.91 1.91 0.96
CA PRO A 49 -5.09 2.74 0.72
C PRO A 49 -6.15 2.52 1.80
N PRO A 50 -6.99 3.51 2.11
CA PRO A 50 -8.10 3.33 3.04
C PRO A 50 -9.09 2.30 2.50
N PHE A 51 -9.67 1.50 3.42
CA PHE A 51 -10.48 0.33 3.08
C PHE A 51 -11.97 0.61 2.88
N ASN A 52 -12.43 1.82 3.17
CA ASN A 52 -13.86 2.14 3.14
C ASN A 52 -14.24 2.88 1.86
N ALA A 53 -15.22 2.33 1.12
CA ALA A 53 -15.95 3.09 0.11
C ALA A 53 -16.76 4.22 0.78
N GLU A 54 -16.97 5.33 0.05
CA GLU A 54 -17.84 6.41 0.52
C GLU A 54 -19.21 5.84 0.91
N GLY A 55 -19.70 6.22 2.09
CA GLY A 55 -21.05 5.88 2.56
C GLY A 55 -21.16 4.78 3.61
N THR A 56 -20.10 4.06 3.97
CA THR A 56 -20.16 2.99 4.97
C THR A 56 -19.76 3.41 6.39
N VAL A 57 -19.38 4.66 6.61
CA VAL A 57 -18.96 5.15 7.94
C VAL A 57 -20.11 5.88 8.61
N ARG A 58 -20.64 5.33 9.72
CA ARG A 58 -21.38 6.11 10.70
C ARG A 58 -20.51 7.30 11.10
N ALA A 59 -21.07 8.51 10.99
CA ALA A 59 -20.40 9.77 11.29
C ALA A 59 -19.60 9.67 12.60
N ALA A 60 -18.30 9.49 12.49
CA ALA A 60 -17.41 9.58 13.64
C ALA A 60 -17.21 11.06 13.95
N ALA A 61 -17.41 11.43 15.22
CA ALA A 61 -17.35 12.80 15.74
C ALA A 61 -15.94 13.44 15.66
N ASP A 62 -15.02 12.83 14.96
CA ASP A 62 -13.62 13.28 14.86
C ASP A 62 -13.28 13.72 13.42
N ARG A 63 -13.20 15.03 13.22
CA ARG A 63 -12.86 15.65 11.92
C ARG A 63 -11.52 15.17 11.35
N ALA A 64 -10.58 14.76 12.18
CA ALA A 64 -9.29 14.23 11.73
C ALA A 64 -9.43 12.82 11.14
N ARG A 65 -10.34 12.00 11.69
CA ARG A 65 -10.72 10.71 11.10
C ARG A 65 -11.53 10.89 9.83
N ALA A 66 -12.45 11.84 9.80
CA ALA A 66 -13.24 12.16 8.61
C ALA A 66 -12.34 12.60 7.44
N ALA A 67 -11.32 13.41 7.68
CA ALA A 67 -10.35 13.80 6.65
C ALA A 67 -9.49 12.63 6.12
N ALA A 68 -9.21 11.62 6.96
CA ALA A 68 -8.56 10.39 6.52
C ALA A 68 -9.50 9.42 5.76
N HIS A 69 -10.83 9.62 5.91
CA HIS A 69 -11.86 8.82 5.24
C HIS A 69 -12.41 9.45 3.95
N VAL A 70 -12.21 10.75 3.74
CA VAL A 70 -12.55 11.43 2.48
C VAL A 70 -11.35 11.33 1.53
N ILE A 71 -11.04 10.13 1.11
CA ILE A 71 -10.20 9.96 -0.07
C ILE A 71 -11.13 9.75 -1.24
N GLY A 72 -11.26 10.82 -1.94
CA GLY A 72 -11.96 11.16 -3.16
C GLY A 72 -12.78 10.09 -3.88
N ALA A 73 -13.77 10.52 -4.59
CA ALA A 73 -14.71 9.77 -5.46
C ALA A 73 -14.06 8.73 -6.42
N GLU A 74 -12.75 8.57 -6.42
CA GLU A 74 -12.01 7.67 -7.29
C GLU A 74 -11.55 6.36 -6.61
N GLY A 75 -11.73 6.22 -5.29
CA GLY A 75 -11.45 4.99 -4.55
C GLY A 75 -10.08 4.38 -4.85
N LEU A 76 -10.03 3.04 -4.94
CA LEU A 76 -8.80 2.28 -5.19
C LEU A 76 -8.19 2.58 -6.58
N SER A 77 -9.01 2.92 -7.57
CA SER A 77 -8.53 3.29 -8.91
C SER A 77 -7.67 4.55 -8.92
N GLY A 78 -8.02 5.54 -8.11
CA GLY A 78 -7.24 6.77 -7.92
C GLY A 78 -5.85 6.47 -7.35
N TRP A 79 -5.78 5.62 -6.34
CA TRP A 79 -4.52 5.18 -5.75
C TRP A 79 -3.62 4.44 -6.75
N VAL A 80 -4.17 3.47 -7.47
CA VAL A 80 -3.40 2.72 -8.48
C VAL A 80 -2.90 3.64 -9.58
N ARG A 81 -3.75 4.58 -10.04
CA ARG A 81 -3.36 5.57 -11.06
C ARG A 81 -2.23 6.48 -10.55
N PHE A 82 -2.35 7.00 -9.32
CA PHE A 82 -1.32 7.82 -8.69
C PHE A 82 0.01 7.06 -8.62
N LEU A 83 0.02 5.87 -8.04
CA LEU A 83 1.23 5.06 -7.90
C LEU A 83 1.84 4.70 -9.26
N ALA A 84 1.01 4.34 -10.25
CA ALA A 84 1.48 4.04 -11.61
C ALA A 84 2.12 5.26 -12.30
N THR A 85 1.64 6.46 -11.99
CA THR A 85 2.20 7.71 -12.54
C THR A 85 3.60 7.98 -12.00
N PHE A 86 3.85 7.65 -10.75
CA PHE A 86 5.11 7.96 -10.07
C PHE A 86 6.13 6.81 -10.08
N ALA A 87 5.70 5.55 -10.24
CA ALA A 87 6.61 4.43 -10.43
C ALA A 87 7.46 4.62 -11.69
N ALA A 88 8.79 4.44 -11.55
CA ALA A 88 9.73 4.46 -12.68
C ALA A 88 9.45 3.31 -13.66
N PRO A 89 9.92 3.39 -14.93
CA PRO A 89 9.95 2.25 -15.81
C PRO A 89 10.70 1.08 -15.15
N LYS A 90 10.09 -0.11 -15.13
CA LYS A 90 10.56 -1.31 -14.41
C LYS A 90 10.53 -1.18 -12.87
N GLY A 91 10.08 -0.06 -12.33
CA GLY A 91 9.85 0.13 -10.90
C GLY A 91 8.77 -0.81 -10.36
N ARG A 92 8.75 -0.98 -9.06
CA ARG A 92 7.81 -1.87 -8.36
C ARG A 92 6.73 -1.08 -7.64
N LEU A 93 5.52 -1.58 -7.72
CA LEU A 93 4.39 -1.16 -6.91
C LEU A 93 4.12 -2.24 -5.87
N THR A 94 3.90 -1.84 -4.61
CA THR A 94 3.44 -2.73 -3.54
C THR A 94 2.22 -2.11 -2.86
N LEU A 95 1.14 -2.86 -2.80
CA LEU A 95 -0.12 -2.48 -2.16
C LEU A 95 -0.51 -3.51 -1.12
N ILE A 96 -0.95 -3.03 0.06
CA ILE A 96 -1.67 -3.87 1.01
C ILE A 96 -3.15 -3.47 0.99
N HIS A 97 -4.05 -4.45 0.92
CA HIS A 97 -5.50 -4.21 0.90
C HIS A 97 -6.29 -5.40 1.46
N ARG A 98 -7.62 -5.28 1.54
CA ARG A 98 -8.50 -6.39 1.90
C ARG A 98 -8.48 -7.45 0.80
N ALA A 99 -8.54 -8.73 1.18
CA ALA A 99 -8.49 -9.86 0.24
C ALA A 99 -9.67 -9.83 -0.76
N GLU A 100 -10.85 -9.38 -0.33
CA GLU A 100 -12.05 -9.26 -1.17
C GLU A 100 -11.87 -8.30 -2.35
N CYS A 101 -10.93 -7.34 -2.27
CA CYS A 101 -10.63 -6.40 -3.36
C CYS A 101 -9.62 -6.94 -4.37
N LEU A 102 -9.18 -8.20 -4.27
CA LEU A 102 -8.15 -8.75 -5.15
C LEU A 102 -8.53 -8.65 -6.64
N ALA A 103 -9.75 -9.02 -7.00
CA ALA A 103 -10.20 -9.00 -8.39
C ALA A 103 -10.17 -7.57 -8.98
N GLU A 104 -10.62 -6.59 -8.21
CA GLU A 104 -10.55 -5.17 -8.58
C GLU A 104 -9.11 -4.71 -8.74
N LEU A 105 -8.22 -5.01 -7.78
CA LEU A 105 -6.81 -4.66 -7.85
C LEU A 105 -6.13 -5.22 -9.09
N LEU A 106 -6.35 -6.50 -9.40
CA LEU A 106 -5.78 -7.14 -10.58
C LEU A 106 -6.26 -6.46 -11.87
N SER A 107 -7.54 -6.13 -11.95
CA SER A 107 -8.11 -5.40 -13.08
C SER A 107 -7.49 -4.00 -13.25
N LEU A 108 -7.27 -3.28 -12.16
CA LEU A 108 -6.67 -1.93 -12.17
C LEU A 108 -5.18 -1.96 -12.55
N LEU A 109 -4.47 -3.03 -12.20
CA LEU A 109 -3.05 -3.22 -12.50
C LEU A 109 -2.82 -3.69 -13.93
N ASP A 110 -3.83 -4.31 -14.57
CA ASP A 110 -3.73 -4.83 -15.93
C ASP A 110 -3.17 -3.78 -16.91
N ARG A 111 -2.38 -4.23 -17.88
CA ARG A 111 -1.69 -3.42 -18.91
C ARG A 111 -0.64 -2.42 -18.38
N ARG A 112 -0.57 -2.18 -17.08
CA ARG A 112 0.42 -1.24 -16.48
C ARG A 112 1.53 -1.97 -15.77
N PHE A 113 1.18 -3.05 -15.07
CA PHE A 113 2.07 -3.88 -14.28
C PHE A 113 1.93 -5.35 -14.68
N GLY A 114 3.03 -6.07 -14.65
CA GLY A 114 3.07 -7.53 -14.74
C GLY A 114 4.04 -8.08 -13.72
N ALA A 115 4.40 -9.35 -13.80
CA ALA A 115 5.11 -10.07 -12.75
C ALA A 115 4.43 -9.87 -11.39
N ILE A 116 3.08 -9.94 -11.41
CA ILE A 116 2.27 -9.71 -10.21
C ILE A 116 2.50 -10.86 -9.23
N SER A 117 2.85 -10.53 -7.99
CA SER A 117 2.84 -11.46 -6.87
C SER A 117 1.70 -11.11 -5.92
N VAL A 118 0.91 -12.08 -5.55
CA VAL A 118 -0.15 -11.96 -4.54
C VAL A 118 0.29 -12.75 -3.32
N PHE A 119 0.44 -12.08 -2.19
CA PHE A 119 0.86 -12.65 -0.92
C PHE A 119 -0.28 -12.51 0.10
N PRO A 120 -1.01 -13.59 0.39
CA PRO A 120 -2.11 -13.58 1.36
C PRO A 120 -1.62 -13.41 2.80
N LEU A 121 -2.41 -12.70 3.61
CA LEU A 121 -2.22 -12.59 5.04
C LEU A 121 -3.42 -13.25 5.74
N PHE A 122 -3.15 -14.34 6.43
CA PHE A 122 -4.16 -15.13 7.14
C PHE A 122 -4.20 -14.69 8.61
N PRO A 123 -5.38 -14.38 9.16
CA PRO A 123 -5.47 -14.06 10.58
C PRO A 123 -5.04 -15.26 11.45
N LYS A 124 -5.49 -16.48 11.11
CA LYS A 124 -5.09 -17.76 11.72
C LYS A 124 -4.95 -18.84 10.65
N ARG A 125 -4.34 -19.97 11.01
CA ARG A 125 -3.98 -21.08 10.08
C ARG A 125 -5.16 -21.58 9.24
N ASP A 126 -6.31 -21.76 9.85
CA ASP A 126 -7.48 -22.37 9.20
C ASP A 126 -8.55 -21.33 8.82
N GLU A 127 -8.20 -20.06 8.81
CA GLU A 127 -9.09 -18.98 8.44
C GLU A 127 -8.76 -18.42 7.05
N PRO A 128 -9.74 -17.94 6.30
CA PRO A 128 -9.50 -17.26 5.02
C PRO A 128 -8.60 -16.03 5.18
N ALA A 129 -7.77 -15.74 4.19
CA ALA A 129 -7.00 -14.50 4.17
C ALA A 129 -7.93 -13.29 4.21
N THR A 130 -7.67 -12.38 5.13
CA THR A 130 -8.43 -11.12 5.25
C THR A 130 -7.74 -9.96 4.55
N ARG A 131 -6.43 -10.05 4.35
CA ARG A 131 -5.62 -9.07 3.62
C ARG A 131 -4.70 -9.75 2.63
N ILE A 132 -4.28 -8.97 1.68
CA ILE A 132 -3.31 -9.36 0.66
C ILE A 132 -2.26 -8.26 0.52
N ILE A 133 -1.04 -8.66 0.25
CA ILE A 133 -0.02 -7.79 -0.33
C ILE A 133 0.05 -8.12 -1.82
N VAL A 134 -0.11 -7.12 -2.66
CA VAL A 134 0.03 -7.27 -4.11
C VAL A 134 1.23 -6.46 -4.55
N GLN A 135 2.19 -7.12 -5.19
CA GLN A 135 3.34 -6.46 -5.78
C GLN A 135 3.32 -6.67 -7.30
N GLY A 136 3.71 -5.64 -8.07
CA GLY A 136 3.81 -5.72 -9.51
C GLY A 136 4.96 -4.89 -10.05
N ARG A 137 5.49 -5.25 -11.22
CA ARG A 137 6.56 -4.53 -11.91
C ARG A 137 6.02 -3.75 -13.10
N LYS A 138 6.26 -2.44 -13.15
CA LYS A 138 5.78 -1.57 -14.21
C LYS A 138 6.33 -1.97 -15.57
N GLY A 139 5.42 -2.11 -16.55
CA GLY A 139 5.75 -2.47 -17.92
C GLY A 139 6.20 -3.93 -18.14
N SER A 140 6.20 -4.77 -17.10
CA SER A 140 6.40 -6.21 -17.25
C SER A 140 5.19 -6.88 -17.92
N ARG A 141 5.45 -7.98 -18.64
CA ARG A 141 4.42 -8.87 -19.21
C ARG A 141 4.46 -10.27 -18.61
N ALA A 142 5.30 -10.49 -17.59
CA ALA A 142 5.37 -11.78 -16.90
C ALA A 142 4.09 -12.05 -16.13
N GLY A 143 3.76 -13.33 -16.00
CA GLY A 143 2.53 -13.80 -15.39
C GLY A 143 2.41 -13.52 -13.90
N LEU A 144 1.22 -13.79 -13.37
CA LEU A 144 0.90 -13.70 -11.95
C LEU A 144 1.41 -14.93 -11.19
N ARG A 145 1.85 -14.70 -9.96
CA ARG A 145 2.18 -15.73 -8.97
C ARG A 145 1.33 -15.55 -7.72
N LEU A 146 0.74 -16.62 -7.25
CA LEU A 146 0.10 -16.69 -5.94
C LEU A 146 1.10 -17.31 -4.96
N LEU A 147 1.49 -16.57 -3.95
CA LEU A 147 2.49 -16.98 -2.96
C LEU A 147 1.82 -17.67 -1.76
N PRO A 148 2.57 -18.45 -0.97
CA PRO A 148 2.01 -19.16 0.20
C PRO A 148 1.34 -18.24 1.22
N GLY A 149 1.87 -17.01 1.38
CA GLY A 149 1.34 -16.05 2.36
C GLY A 149 1.93 -16.23 3.75
N LEU A 150 1.34 -15.50 4.73
CA LEU A 150 1.77 -15.49 6.12
C LEU A 150 0.57 -15.65 7.05
N VAL A 151 0.68 -16.55 8.01
CA VAL A 151 -0.26 -16.66 9.14
C VAL A 151 0.19 -15.67 10.22
N LEU A 152 -0.72 -14.77 10.64
CA LEU A 152 -0.38 -13.69 11.56
C LEU A 152 -0.41 -14.14 13.03
N HIS A 153 -1.43 -14.93 13.41
CA HIS A 153 -1.64 -15.28 14.81
C HIS A 153 -1.74 -16.78 15.03
N GLU A 154 -1.27 -17.18 16.18
CA GLU A 154 -1.50 -18.50 16.75
C GLU A 154 -2.95 -18.64 17.29
N GLY A 155 -3.31 -19.87 17.73
CA GLY A 155 -4.64 -20.13 18.27
C GLY A 155 -5.02 -19.27 19.48
N ASP A 156 -4.05 -18.90 20.31
CA ASP A 156 -4.21 -18.07 21.49
C ASP A 156 -4.23 -16.56 21.20
N GLY A 157 -3.99 -16.15 19.95
CA GLY A 157 -3.99 -14.77 19.51
C GLY A 157 -2.62 -14.07 19.57
N SER A 158 -1.56 -14.74 20.04
CA SER A 158 -0.20 -14.23 19.91
C SER A 158 0.24 -14.22 18.44
N TYR A 159 1.25 -13.42 18.10
CA TYR A 159 1.82 -13.50 16.76
C TYR A 159 2.56 -14.81 16.55
N THR A 160 2.51 -15.34 15.32
CA THR A 160 3.42 -16.43 14.92
C THR A 160 4.86 -15.94 14.95
N ALA A 161 5.81 -16.86 15.09
CA ALA A 161 7.24 -16.50 15.08
C ALA A 161 7.64 -15.75 13.80
N GLU A 162 7.12 -16.17 12.65
CA GLU A 162 7.37 -15.51 11.36
C GLU A 162 6.77 -14.08 11.33
N ALA A 163 5.54 -13.90 11.80
CA ALA A 163 4.91 -12.60 11.86
C ALA A 163 5.66 -11.66 12.83
N GLU A 164 6.13 -12.17 13.97
CA GLU A 164 6.90 -11.40 14.94
C GLU A 164 8.27 -11.00 14.40
N ALA A 165 8.95 -11.89 13.70
CA ALA A 165 10.23 -11.61 13.03
C ALA A 165 10.10 -10.44 12.03
N VAL A 166 9.03 -10.42 11.24
CA VAL A 166 8.75 -9.30 10.31
C VAL A 166 8.34 -8.03 11.05
N LEU A 167 7.36 -8.11 11.97
CA LEU A 167 6.75 -6.92 12.57
C LEU A 167 7.63 -6.25 13.63
N ARG A 168 8.46 -7.01 14.33
CA ARG A 168 9.33 -6.53 15.42
C ARG A 168 10.80 -6.76 15.15
N GLY A 169 11.15 -7.86 14.49
CA GLY A 169 12.52 -8.19 14.14
C GLY A 169 13.05 -7.42 12.93
N GLY A 170 12.17 -6.83 12.12
CA GLY A 170 12.56 -6.11 10.90
C GLY A 170 12.97 -7.03 9.76
N GLU A 171 12.60 -8.31 9.81
CA GLU A 171 12.85 -9.24 8.71
C GLU A 171 12.01 -8.89 7.48
N ALA A 172 12.57 -9.13 6.30
CA ALA A 172 11.90 -8.86 5.04
C ALA A 172 10.92 -9.99 4.68
N LEU A 173 9.76 -9.62 4.14
CA LEU A 173 8.89 -10.57 3.46
C LEU A 173 9.44 -10.90 2.09
N ASP A 174 9.60 -12.19 1.77
CA ASP A 174 9.89 -12.61 0.40
C ASP A 174 8.62 -12.55 -0.45
N LEU A 175 8.53 -11.54 -1.27
CA LEU A 175 7.46 -11.37 -2.26
C LEU A 175 7.84 -11.97 -3.63
N GLY A 176 8.91 -12.75 -3.68
CA GLY A 176 9.33 -13.53 -4.85
C GLY A 176 9.89 -12.67 -5.98
N GLY A 177 10.55 -11.57 -5.69
CA GLY A 177 11.04 -10.62 -6.70
C GLY A 177 12.52 -10.38 -6.69
#